data_9034cca3503abb539d321f595cf8d7ac
#
_entry.id   9034cca3503abb539d321f595cf8d7ac
#
_cell.length_a   1.000
_cell.length_b   1.000
_cell.length_c   1.000
_cell.angle_alpha   90.00
_cell.angle_beta   90.00
_cell.angle_gamma   90.00
#
_symmetry.space_group_name_H-M   'P 1'
#
loop_
_entity.id
_entity.type
_entity.pdbx_description
1 polymer ?
#
loop_
_entity_poly.entity_id
_entity_poly.type
_entity_poly.pdbx_seq_one_letter_code
_entity_poly.pdbx_strand_id
1 'polypeptide(L)'
;MRTVTALAVLVASATLASAQAVDTTVTAQGFLQHDEQVGLWTMVVPLPLRALGARTYVVPIVGNQDRWSRYVNRYIEATGRVTRIPERGDPPIAMEIEKAKEVEPPGTGHATMDRGMTQHADVTLSVIPNRFGWVDASGKETGVNPIVLYSILNRREAPIWFILPNNDFVCISVKTRDNVTLWDSTTQVPNPDARRFAVQRAGVFRDQIRLPREAAPRPGHYVASVGICAVDEYDVKAEFEIQ
;
A
#
# COMPACT_ATOMS: atom_id res chain seq x y z
N MET A 1 -44.53 -43.15 -40.19
CA MET A 1 -44.66 -42.13 -39.22
C MET A 1 -43.25 -41.76 -38.76
N ARG A 2 -42.73 -40.59 -39.17
CA ARG A 2 -41.40 -40.09 -38.74
C ARG A 2 -41.64 -38.87 -37.87
N THR A 3 -41.31 -39.00 -36.60
CA THR A 3 -41.37 -37.93 -35.62
C THR A 3 -40.12 -37.07 -35.76
N VAL A 4 -40.30 -35.81 -36.11
CA VAL A 4 -39.24 -34.78 -36.13
C VAL A 4 -39.21 -34.11 -34.78
N THR A 5 -38.14 -34.34 -34.02
CA THR A 5 -37.90 -33.68 -32.73
C THR A 5 -37.21 -32.34 -33.03
N ALA A 6 -37.91 -31.24 -32.78
CA ALA A 6 -37.35 -29.89 -32.88
C ALA A 6 -36.49 -29.60 -31.65
N LEU A 7 -35.20 -29.37 -31.87
CA LEU A 7 -34.23 -28.94 -30.84
C LEU A 7 -34.33 -27.41 -30.70
N ALA A 8 -34.91 -26.94 -29.62
CA ALA A 8 -34.96 -25.51 -29.30
C ALA A 8 -33.59 -25.13 -28.72
N VAL A 9 -32.82 -24.37 -29.49
CA VAL A 9 -31.58 -23.74 -29.03
C VAL A 9 -31.95 -22.48 -28.21
N LEU A 10 -31.82 -22.58 -26.89
CA LEU A 10 -31.93 -21.45 -25.99
C LEU A 10 -30.64 -20.62 -26.12
N VAL A 11 -30.70 -19.53 -26.86
CA VAL A 11 -29.65 -18.51 -26.86
C VAL A 11 -29.79 -17.70 -25.57
N ALA A 12 -28.98 -18.05 -24.59
CA ALA A 12 -28.83 -17.22 -23.39
C ALA A 12 -28.11 -15.93 -23.78
N SER A 13 -28.88 -14.88 -24.00
CA SER A 13 -28.35 -13.53 -24.15
C SER A 13 -27.77 -13.11 -22.79
N ALA A 14 -26.45 -13.16 -22.67
CA ALA A 14 -25.76 -12.54 -21.55
C ALA A 14 -25.97 -11.02 -21.69
N THR A 15 -26.94 -10.50 -20.99
CA THR A 15 -27.09 -9.05 -20.75
C THR A 15 -25.85 -8.62 -19.96
N LEU A 16 -24.94 -7.94 -20.63
CA LEU A 16 -23.91 -7.14 -19.97
C LEU A 16 -24.66 -6.13 -19.11
N ALA A 17 -24.73 -6.40 -17.80
CA ALA A 17 -25.22 -5.44 -16.84
C ALA A 17 -24.33 -4.20 -16.96
N SER A 18 -24.86 -3.14 -17.55
CA SER A 18 -24.19 -1.85 -17.62
C SER A 18 -23.95 -1.39 -16.19
N ALA A 19 -22.69 -1.26 -15.82
CA ALA A 19 -22.31 -0.60 -14.57
C ALA A 19 -23.03 0.75 -14.53
N GLN A 20 -23.95 0.94 -13.59
CA GLN A 20 -24.56 2.24 -13.39
C GLN A 20 -23.46 3.20 -12.99
N ALA A 21 -23.02 4.01 -13.95
CA ALA A 21 -22.13 5.11 -13.70
C ALA A 21 -22.86 6.09 -12.78
N VAL A 22 -22.51 6.07 -11.52
CA VAL A 22 -22.89 7.17 -10.62
C VAL A 22 -21.78 8.20 -10.81
N ASP A 23 -22.14 9.34 -11.32
CA ASP A 23 -21.24 10.44 -11.75
C ASP A 23 -20.62 11.15 -10.51
N THR A 24 -19.97 10.36 -9.66
CA THR A 24 -19.33 10.87 -8.46
C THR A 24 -17.84 11.01 -8.69
N THR A 25 -17.39 12.24 -8.86
CA THR A 25 -15.96 12.55 -8.90
C THR A 25 -15.39 12.55 -7.47
N VAL A 26 -14.31 11.83 -7.26
CA VAL A 26 -13.65 11.68 -5.98
C VAL A 26 -12.18 12.05 -6.13
N THR A 27 -11.63 12.70 -5.12
CA THR A 27 -10.17 12.87 -4.98
C THR A 27 -9.71 12.02 -3.82
N ALA A 28 -8.70 11.19 -4.08
CA ALA A 28 -8.10 10.31 -3.09
C ALA A 28 -6.57 10.35 -3.18
N GLN A 29 -5.91 10.10 -2.06
CA GLN A 29 -4.46 9.92 -2.02
C GLN A 29 -4.15 8.47 -1.69
N GLY A 30 -3.16 7.89 -2.37
CA GLY A 30 -2.79 6.50 -2.16
C GLY A 30 -1.65 6.05 -3.06
N PHE A 31 -1.29 4.76 -2.92
CA PHE A 31 -0.27 4.11 -3.75
C PHE A 31 -0.91 3.50 -4.98
N LEU A 32 -0.42 3.88 -6.15
CA LEU A 32 -0.77 3.21 -7.38
C LEU A 32 0.12 1.97 -7.56
N GLN A 33 -0.51 0.82 -7.72
CA GLN A 33 0.14 -0.47 -7.90
C GLN A 33 -0.34 -1.11 -9.19
N HIS A 34 0.55 -1.87 -9.82
CA HIS A 34 0.24 -2.71 -10.97
C HIS A 34 0.79 -4.12 -10.71
N ASP A 35 -0.10 -5.08 -10.69
CA ASP A 35 0.26 -6.50 -10.67
C ASP A 35 0.38 -6.98 -12.11
N GLU A 36 1.60 -7.16 -12.60
CA GLU A 36 1.87 -7.57 -13.99
C GLU A 36 1.39 -8.99 -14.27
N GLN A 37 1.31 -9.88 -13.27
CA GLN A 37 0.91 -11.26 -13.46
C GLN A 37 -0.57 -11.40 -13.82
N VAL A 38 -1.40 -10.57 -13.22
CA VAL A 38 -2.86 -10.59 -13.44
C VAL A 38 -3.36 -9.36 -14.18
N GLY A 39 -2.48 -8.43 -14.52
CA GLY A 39 -2.81 -7.18 -15.22
C GLY A 39 -3.72 -6.25 -14.40
N LEU A 40 -3.69 -6.36 -13.07
CA LEU A 40 -4.58 -5.63 -12.20
C LEU A 40 -3.94 -4.32 -11.72
N TRP A 41 -4.62 -3.22 -11.96
CA TRP A 41 -4.27 -1.92 -11.43
C TRP A 41 -5.10 -1.60 -10.19
N THR A 42 -4.44 -1.18 -9.13
CA THR A 42 -5.10 -0.83 -7.86
C THR A 42 -4.48 0.44 -7.27
N MET A 43 -5.27 1.17 -6.51
CA MET A 43 -4.78 2.22 -5.63
C MET A 43 -5.05 1.83 -4.18
N VAL A 44 -4.00 1.68 -3.39
CA VAL A 44 -4.10 1.43 -1.96
C VAL A 44 -4.21 2.77 -1.26
N VAL A 45 -5.35 3.01 -0.63
CA VAL A 45 -5.64 4.28 0.08
C VAL A 45 -5.51 4.10 1.58
N PRO A 46 -4.83 5.01 2.30
CA PRO A 46 -4.64 4.89 3.75
C PRO A 46 -5.92 5.17 4.53
N LEU A 47 -6.82 5.96 3.96
CA LEU A 47 -8.15 6.21 4.50
C LEU A 47 -9.21 5.53 3.62
N PRO A 48 -10.26 4.94 4.21
CA PRO A 48 -11.26 4.24 3.43
C PRO A 48 -11.99 5.19 2.49
N LEU A 49 -11.99 4.87 1.21
CA LEU A 49 -12.78 5.58 0.22
C LEU A 49 -14.26 5.26 0.44
N ARG A 50 -15.02 6.23 0.92
CA ARG A 50 -16.46 6.10 1.22
C ARG A 50 -17.33 6.55 0.05
N ALA A 51 -16.98 6.18 -1.16
CA ALA A 51 -17.75 6.51 -2.33
C ALA A 51 -18.88 5.50 -2.53
N LEU A 52 -20.06 5.98 -2.95
CA LEU A 52 -21.23 5.14 -3.27
C LEU A 52 -21.64 4.18 -2.13
N GLY A 53 -21.39 4.57 -0.88
CA GLY A 53 -21.70 3.75 0.29
C GLY A 53 -20.72 2.58 0.52
N ALA A 54 -19.74 2.42 -0.34
CA ALA A 54 -18.66 1.45 -0.13
C ALA A 54 -17.60 2.02 0.82
N ARG A 55 -16.92 1.10 1.50
CA ARG A 55 -15.80 1.42 2.38
C ARG A 55 -14.64 0.51 2.00
N THR A 56 -13.72 1.02 1.21
CA THR A 56 -12.61 0.23 0.69
C THR A 56 -11.27 0.95 0.86
N TYR A 57 -10.22 0.16 1.04
CA TYR A 57 -8.83 0.60 1.08
C TYR A 57 -8.04 0.22 -0.17
N VAL A 58 -8.56 -0.71 -0.96
CA VAL A 58 -7.96 -1.12 -2.22
C VAL A 58 -8.97 -0.81 -3.31
N VAL A 59 -8.65 0.14 -4.15
CA VAL A 59 -9.53 0.64 -5.20
C VAL A 59 -9.01 0.13 -6.54
N PRO A 60 -9.72 -0.78 -7.21
CA PRO A 60 -9.40 -1.14 -8.58
C PRO A 60 -9.42 0.08 -9.50
N ILE A 61 -8.40 0.21 -10.35
CA ILE A 61 -8.31 1.27 -11.34
C ILE A 61 -8.72 0.71 -12.69
N VAL A 62 -9.62 1.41 -13.35
CA VAL A 62 -10.18 1.05 -14.67
C VAL A 62 -9.92 2.16 -15.68
N GLY A 63 -10.26 1.89 -16.96
CA GLY A 63 -10.09 2.86 -18.06
C GLY A 63 -8.69 2.81 -18.69
N ASN A 64 -8.19 3.93 -19.16
CA ASN A 64 -6.88 4.02 -19.85
C ASN A 64 -5.74 4.02 -18.82
N GLN A 65 -5.37 2.84 -18.37
CA GLN A 65 -4.40 2.60 -17.30
C GLN A 65 -2.96 2.92 -17.72
N ASP A 66 -2.59 2.71 -18.98
CA ASP A 66 -1.22 2.91 -19.49
C ASP A 66 -0.74 4.37 -19.31
N ARG A 67 -1.68 5.31 -19.33
CA ARG A 67 -1.41 6.72 -19.07
C ARG A 67 -0.78 6.96 -17.68
N TRP A 68 -1.01 6.04 -16.75
CA TRP A 68 -0.60 6.17 -15.36
C TRP A 68 0.64 5.35 -15.02
N SER A 69 1.23 4.63 -15.98
CA SER A 69 2.39 3.74 -15.79
C SER A 69 3.57 4.44 -15.08
N ARG A 70 3.82 5.72 -15.36
CA ARG A 70 4.86 6.51 -14.68
C ARG A 70 4.65 6.68 -13.18
N TYR A 71 3.43 6.46 -12.70
CA TYR A 71 3.07 6.59 -11.28
C TYR A 71 3.00 5.25 -10.54
N VAL A 72 3.28 4.15 -11.22
CA VAL A 72 3.34 2.83 -10.57
C VAL A 72 4.34 2.87 -9.42
N ASN A 73 3.93 2.33 -8.29
CA ASN A 73 4.68 2.36 -7.04
C ASN A 73 5.01 3.79 -6.53
N ARG A 74 4.16 4.76 -6.85
CA ARG A 74 4.24 6.13 -6.32
C ARG A 74 3.04 6.44 -5.44
N TYR A 75 3.25 7.33 -4.46
CA TYR A 75 2.15 7.93 -3.72
C TYR A 75 1.61 9.10 -4.52
N ILE A 76 0.35 9.04 -4.83
CA ILE A 76 -0.30 10.01 -5.73
C ILE A 76 -1.55 10.59 -5.10
N GLU A 77 -1.88 11.81 -5.50
CA GLU A 77 -3.22 12.34 -5.41
C GLU A 77 -3.89 12.14 -6.77
N ALA A 78 -4.96 11.36 -6.77
CA ALA A 78 -5.74 11.05 -7.97
C ALA A 78 -7.15 11.59 -7.85
N THR A 79 -7.63 12.23 -8.91
CA THR A 79 -9.03 12.63 -9.08
C THR A 79 -9.62 11.82 -10.21
N GLY A 80 -10.80 11.27 -10.01
CA GLY A 80 -11.46 10.44 -11.01
C GLY A 80 -12.89 10.10 -10.67
N ARG A 81 -13.56 9.44 -11.60
CA ARG A 81 -14.92 8.96 -11.45
C ARG A 81 -14.95 7.61 -10.77
N VAL A 82 -15.80 7.46 -9.79
CA VAL A 82 -16.01 6.19 -9.09
C VAL A 82 -17.28 5.54 -9.62
N THR A 83 -17.16 4.27 -10.00
CA THR A 83 -18.25 3.45 -10.48
C THR A 83 -18.47 2.27 -9.56
N ARG A 84 -19.72 1.84 -9.39
CA ARG A 84 -20.04 0.59 -8.69
C ARG A 84 -19.89 -0.59 -9.65
N ILE A 85 -19.30 -1.67 -9.18
CA ILE A 85 -19.19 -2.94 -9.92
C ILE A 85 -20.06 -3.98 -9.19
N PRO A 86 -21.36 -4.12 -9.53
CA PRO A 86 -22.30 -4.92 -8.75
C PRO A 86 -21.99 -6.42 -8.73
N GLU A 87 -21.33 -6.94 -9.77
CA GLU A 87 -21.11 -8.37 -9.99
C GLU A 87 -19.70 -8.83 -9.60
N ARG A 88 -18.84 -7.93 -9.19
CA ARG A 88 -17.51 -8.28 -8.66
C ARG A 88 -17.54 -8.13 -7.15
N GLY A 89 -17.01 -9.15 -6.47
CA GLY A 89 -16.90 -9.17 -5.04
C GLY A 89 -16.24 -7.90 -4.44
N ASP A 90 -15.97 -7.91 -3.18
CA ASP A 90 -15.30 -6.82 -2.46
C ASP A 90 -13.93 -6.48 -3.08
N PRO A 91 -13.63 -5.21 -3.45
CA PRO A 91 -14.45 -4.02 -3.30
C PRO A 91 -15.48 -3.83 -4.44
N PRO A 92 -16.68 -3.37 -4.12
CA PRO A 92 -17.77 -3.22 -5.10
C PRO A 92 -17.65 -1.93 -5.94
N ILE A 93 -16.55 -1.22 -5.88
CA ILE A 93 -16.28 0.02 -6.62
C ILE A 93 -14.97 -0.04 -7.35
N ALA A 94 -14.88 0.71 -8.45
CA ALA A 94 -13.63 0.99 -9.15
C ALA A 94 -13.52 2.48 -9.46
N MET A 95 -12.32 2.95 -9.74
CA MET A 95 -12.04 4.34 -10.06
C MET A 95 -11.43 4.45 -11.45
N GLU A 96 -11.97 5.32 -12.28
CA GLU A 96 -11.35 5.78 -13.51
C GLU A 96 -10.62 7.09 -13.23
N ILE A 97 -9.29 7.06 -13.25
CA ILE A 97 -8.48 8.24 -12.96
C ILE A 97 -8.51 9.20 -14.14
N GLU A 98 -8.90 10.44 -13.88
CA GLU A 98 -8.88 11.55 -14.86
C GLU A 98 -7.61 12.39 -14.72
N LYS A 99 -7.17 12.63 -13.50
CA LYS A 99 -5.97 13.40 -13.18
C LYS A 99 -5.20 12.72 -12.06
N ALA A 100 -3.88 12.77 -12.14
CA ALA A 100 -2.99 12.32 -11.08
C ALA A 100 -1.75 13.20 -11.01
N LYS A 101 -1.25 13.39 -9.79
CA LYS A 101 0.05 13.99 -9.51
C LYS A 101 0.74 13.20 -8.41
N GLU A 102 2.06 13.08 -8.48
CA GLU A 102 2.85 12.56 -7.37
C GLU A 102 2.82 13.56 -6.22
N VAL A 103 2.63 13.06 -5.02
CA VAL A 103 2.67 13.86 -3.78
C VAL A 103 3.52 13.13 -2.75
N GLU A 104 4.13 13.89 -1.86
CA GLU A 104 4.87 13.31 -0.76
C GLU A 104 3.89 12.71 0.27
N PRO A 105 4.11 11.46 0.72
CA PRO A 105 3.31 10.89 1.78
C PRO A 105 3.41 11.72 3.06
N PRO A 106 2.31 11.94 3.80
CA PRO A 106 2.36 12.69 5.03
C PRO A 106 3.22 11.98 6.09
N GLY A 107 4.00 12.75 6.85
CA GLY A 107 4.85 12.22 7.92
C GLY A 107 6.06 11.42 7.44
N THR A 108 6.57 11.73 6.23
CA THR A 108 7.75 11.07 5.69
C THR A 108 8.99 11.39 6.51
N GLY A 109 9.61 10.36 7.06
CA GLY A 109 10.97 10.43 7.61
C GLY A 109 11.99 10.16 6.51
N HIS A 110 13.08 10.91 6.50
CA HIS A 110 14.20 10.72 5.58
C HIS A 110 15.46 10.40 6.40
N ALA A 111 16.22 9.43 5.94
CA ALA A 111 17.57 9.20 6.37
C ALA A 111 18.47 9.21 5.14
N THR A 112 19.43 10.11 5.12
CA THR A 112 20.51 10.09 4.14
C THR A 112 21.68 9.34 4.76
N MET A 113 22.06 8.25 4.16
CA MET A 113 23.18 7.44 4.64
C MET A 113 24.51 8.07 4.24
N ASP A 114 25.17 8.70 5.22
CA ASP A 114 26.38 9.52 5.02
C ASP A 114 27.69 8.77 5.29
N ARG A 115 27.70 7.46 5.49
CA ARG A 115 28.93 6.78 5.92
C ARG A 115 29.37 5.63 5.03
N GLY A 116 30.57 5.75 4.49
CA GLY A 116 31.29 4.70 3.84
C GLY A 116 30.68 4.20 2.53
N MET A 117 30.60 2.91 2.33
CA MET A 117 30.05 2.30 1.10
C MET A 117 28.54 2.52 0.91
N THR A 118 27.85 3.03 1.90
CA THR A 118 26.41 3.33 1.88
C THR A 118 26.05 4.76 1.47
N GLN A 119 27.03 5.60 1.19
CA GLN A 119 26.87 7.03 0.83
C GLN A 119 25.94 7.33 -0.34
N HIS A 120 25.32 6.33 -0.94
CA HIS A 120 24.54 6.48 -2.16
C HIS A 120 23.17 5.75 -2.10
N ALA A 121 22.61 5.59 -0.91
CA ALA A 121 21.26 5.10 -0.75
C ALA A 121 20.40 6.15 -0.02
N ASP A 122 19.27 6.51 -0.59
CA ASP A 122 18.23 7.28 0.11
C ASP A 122 17.22 6.31 0.70
N VAL A 123 17.01 6.41 1.99
CA VAL A 123 16.03 5.61 2.73
C VAL A 123 14.88 6.52 3.15
N THR A 124 13.67 6.10 2.88
CA THR A 124 12.48 6.85 3.29
C THR A 124 11.51 5.96 4.05
N LEU A 125 10.85 6.55 5.04
CA LEU A 125 9.81 5.91 5.83
C LEU A 125 8.63 6.86 5.97
N SER A 126 7.43 6.34 5.74
CA SER A 126 6.20 7.10 5.97
C SER A 126 5.19 6.24 6.71
N VAL A 127 4.49 6.82 7.67
CA VAL A 127 3.31 6.23 8.30
C VAL A 127 2.08 6.95 7.77
N ILE A 128 1.17 6.24 7.12
CA ILE A 128 0.06 6.83 6.40
C ILE A 128 -1.28 6.24 6.83
N PRO A 129 -2.20 7.05 7.34
CA PRO A 129 -2.01 8.45 7.74
C PRO A 129 -1.08 8.57 8.95
N ASN A 130 -0.39 9.70 9.08
CA ASN A 130 0.49 9.94 10.22
C ASN A 130 -0.24 10.46 11.47
N ARG A 131 -1.54 10.76 11.33
CA ARG A 131 -2.44 11.15 12.42
C ARG A 131 -3.80 10.49 12.21
N PHE A 132 -4.24 9.70 13.17
CA PHE A 132 -5.50 8.95 13.08
C PHE A 132 -6.00 8.51 14.45
N GLY A 133 -7.30 8.14 14.52
CA GLY A 133 -7.88 7.48 15.70
C GLY A 133 -8.37 6.08 15.32
N TRP A 134 -8.20 5.11 16.18
CA TRP A 134 -8.82 3.79 16.01
C TRP A 134 -10.33 3.83 16.18
N VAL A 135 -10.79 4.76 17.03
CA VAL A 135 -12.21 5.04 17.28
C VAL A 135 -12.49 6.52 17.05
N ASP A 136 -13.71 6.86 16.70
CA ASP A 136 -14.18 8.24 16.62
C ASP A 136 -14.66 8.76 17.98
N ALA A 137 -15.09 10.00 18.03
CA ALA A 137 -15.60 10.64 19.26
C ALA A 137 -16.81 9.93 19.88
N SER A 138 -17.52 9.07 19.13
CA SER A 138 -18.61 8.25 19.62
C SER A 138 -18.17 6.88 20.13
N GLY A 139 -16.88 6.58 20.08
CA GLY A 139 -16.33 5.27 20.44
C GLY A 139 -16.46 4.20 19.35
N LYS A 140 -16.96 4.57 18.16
CA LYS A 140 -17.10 3.65 17.03
C LYS A 140 -15.77 3.54 16.28
N GLU A 141 -15.43 2.34 15.83
CA GLU A 141 -14.24 2.12 15.01
C GLU A 141 -14.25 2.99 13.76
N THR A 142 -13.16 3.75 13.56
CA THR A 142 -12.96 4.59 12.36
C THR A 142 -12.73 3.72 11.13
N GLY A 143 -12.21 2.50 11.35
CA GLY A 143 -11.76 1.56 10.34
C GLY A 143 -10.57 2.11 9.55
N VAL A 144 -9.77 2.98 10.14
CA VAL A 144 -8.48 3.35 9.58
C VAL A 144 -7.60 2.10 9.50
N ASN A 145 -6.80 2.04 8.45
CA ASN A 145 -5.87 0.94 8.22
C ASN A 145 -4.50 1.55 7.89
N PRO A 146 -3.75 1.97 8.91
CA PRO A 146 -2.50 2.68 8.68
C PRO A 146 -1.46 1.76 8.03
N ILE A 147 -0.73 2.33 7.10
CA ILE A 147 0.29 1.65 6.33
C ILE A 147 1.63 2.30 6.63
N VAL A 148 2.61 1.49 6.92
CA VAL A 148 4.01 1.89 6.99
C VAL A 148 4.65 1.60 5.65
N LEU A 149 5.21 2.62 5.04
CA LEU A 149 5.94 2.50 3.79
C LEU A 149 7.41 2.72 4.03
N TYR A 150 8.17 1.76 3.59
CA TYR A 150 9.62 1.81 3.63
C TYR A 150 10.17 1.70 2.22
N SER A 151 11.15 2.54 1.87
CA SER A 151 11.83 2.42 0.59
C SER A 151 13.31 2.74 0.66
N ILE A 152 14.09 2.05 -0.16
CA ILE A 152 15.51 2.29 -0.40
C ILE A 152 15.69 2.60 -1.86
N LEU A 153 16.18 3.79 -2.19
CA LEU A 153 16.64 4.15 -3.53
C LEU A 153 18.14 3.95 -3.61
N ASN A 154 18.59 3.03 -4.44
CA ASN A 154 20.02 2.83 -4.68
C ASN A 154 20.55 3.87 -5.69
N ARG A 155 21.37 4.79 -5.22
CA ARG A 155 22.07 5.77 -6.07
C ARG A 155 23.47 5.35 -6.48
N ARG A 156 23.90 4.16 -6.09
CA ARG A 156 25.23 3.63 -6.44
C ARG A 156 25.27 3.14 -7.88
N GLU A 157 26.46 3.12 -8.42
CA GLU A 157 26.76 2.49 -9.73
C GLU A 157 26.64 0.95 -9.70
N ALA A 158 26.72 0.34 -8.50
CA ALA A 158 26.66 -1.09 -8.27
C ALA A 158 25.40 -1.49 -7.47
N PRO A 159 24.93 -2.73 -7.56
CA PRO A 159 23.85 -3.23 -6.72
C PRO A 159 24.22 -3.16 -5.22
N ILE A 160 23.21 -2.90 -4.39
CA ILE A 160 23.31 -3.06 -2.93
C ILE A 160 22.81 -4.46 -2.60
N TRP A 161 23.65 -5.28 -1.98
CA TRP A 161 23.31 -6.63 -1.60
C TRP A 161 23.00 -6.73 -0.11
N PHE A 162 21.92 -7.45 0.21
CA PHE A 162 21.51 -7.78 1.56
C PHE A 162 21.55 -9.28 1.78
N ILE A 163 22.01 -9.69 2.95
CA ILE A 163 22.00 -11.07 3.42
C ILE A 163 21.10 -11.11 4.64
N LEU A 164 19.98 -11.81 4.56
CA LEU A 164 18.95 -11.83 5.58
C LEU A 164 19.02 -13.13 6.37
N PRO A 165 19.08 -13.07 7.70
CA PRO A 165 19.14 -14.25 8.56
C PRO A 165 17.79 -14.95 8.71
N ASN A 166 16.70 -14.30 8.31
CA ASN A 166 15.33 -14.80 8.43
C ASN A 166 14.53 -14.55 7.15
N ASN A 167 13.24 -14.88 7.16
CA ASN A 167 12.35 -14.69 6.01
C ASN A 167 11.86 -13.25 5.86
N ASP A 168 12.00 -12.43 6.89
CA ASP A 168 11.52 -11.06 6.88
C ASP A 168 12.58 -10.15 6.27
N PHE A 169 12.19 -9.36 5.27
CA PHE A 169 13.09 -8.38 4.65
C PHE A 169 13.15 -7.11 5.47
N VAL A 170 12.02 -6.68 5.99
CA VAL A 170 11.87 -5.43 6.71
C VAL A 170 11.42 -5.72 8.13
N CYS A 171 12.16 -5.17 9.08
CA CYS A 171 11.84 -5.20 10.49
C CYS A 171 11.31 -3.83 10.92
N ILE A 172 10.21 -3.84 11.67
CA ILE A 172 9.58 -2.64 12.19
C ILE A 172 9.41 -2.75 13.70
N SER A 173 9.76 -1.70 14.41
CA SER A 173 9.41 -1.53 15.81
C SER A 173 8.64 -0.24 16.03
N VAL A 174 7.69 -0.26 16.96
CA VAL A 174 6.93 0.92 17.38
C VAL A 174 7.28 1.23 18.83
N LYS A 175 7.66 2.48 19.06
CA LYS A 175 8.10 2.98 20.37
C LYS A 175 7.27 4.18 20.79
N THR A 176 7.18 4.38 22.10
CA THR A 176 6.74 5.66 22.64
C THR A 176 7.80 6.74 22.40
N ARG A 177 7.43 8.00 22.61
CA ARG A 177 8.38 9.12 22.57
C ARG A 177 9.54 8.96 23.56
N ASP A 178 9.30 8.29 24.67
CA ASP A 178 10.32 7.96 25.68
C ASP A 178 11.18 6.74 25.33
N ASN A 179 11.13 6.30 24.07
CA ASN A 179 11.90 5.18 23.50
C ASN A 179 11.56 3.79 24.10
N VAL A 180 10.38 3.64 24.69
CA VAL A 180 9.89 2.33 25.17
C VAL A 180 9.30 1.59 23.98
N THR A 181 9.83 0.41 23.66
CA THR A 181 9.29 -0.45 22.61
C THR A 181 7.96 -1.05 23.06
N LEU A 182 6.92 -0.80 22.27
CA LEU A 182 5.58 -1.35 22.49
C LEU A 182 5.31 -2.57 21.62
N TRP A 183 5.87 -2.57 20.43
CA TRP A 183 5.64 -3.62 19.47
C TRP A 183 6.85 -3.78 18.54
N ASP A 184 7.08 -5.01 18.12
CA ASP A 184 8.14 -5.37 17.19
C ASP A 184 7.63 -6.47 16.25
N SER A 185 7.83 -6.30 14.96
CA SER A 185 7.41 -7.26 13.94
C SER A 185 8.36 -8.44 13.78
N THR A 186 9.52 -8.40 14.42
CA THR A 186 10.54 -9.43 14.23
C THR A 186 10.02 -10.78 14.68
N THR A 187 9.72 -11.64 13.76
CA THR A 187 9.55 -13.05 14.02
C THR A 187 10.94 -13.64 14.25
N GLN A 188 11.22 -13.97 15.49
CA GLN A 188 12.53 -14.48 15.92
C GLN A 188 12.81 -15.94 15.48
N VAL A 189 12.19 -16.39 14.39
CA VAL A 189 12.48 -17.71 13.85
C VAL A 189 13.62 -17.59 12.85
N PRO A 190 14.86 -17.98 13.24
CA PRO A 190 15.96 -17.98 12.29
C PRO A 190 15.65 -18.91 11.12
N ASN A 191 15.78 -18.41 9.91
CA ASN A 191 15.79 -19.27 8.74
C ASN A 191 17.23 -19.79 8.56
N PRO A 192 17.45 -21.12 8.57
CA PRO A 192 18.78 -21.67 8.33
C PRO A 192 19.33 -21.33 6.93
N ASP A 193 18.45 -21.00 5.99
CA ASP A 193 18.83 -20.62 4.63
C ASP A 193 18.83 -19.09 4.50
N ALA A 194 19.99 -18.48 4.70
CA ALA A 194 20.16 -17.04 4.50
C ALA A 194 19.71 -16.63 3.08
N ARG A 195 18.73 -15.75 2.99
CA ARG A 195 18.27 -15.20 1.71
C ARG A 195 19.14 -14.03 1.28
N ARG A 196 19.35 -13.92 -0.03
CA ARG A 196 20.06 -12.80 -0.63
C ARG A 196 19.11 -12.05 -1.55
N PHE A 197 19.10 -10.74 -1.45
CA PHE A 197 18.47 -9.92 -2.46
C PHE A 197 19.31 -8.69 -2.76
N ALA A 198 19.07 -8.07 -3.91
CA ALA A 198 19.79 -6.89 -4.34
C ALA A 198 18.85 -5.79 -4.79
N VAL A 199 19.14 -4.57 -4.36
CA VAL A 199 18.58 -3.36 -4.98
C VAL A 199 19.51 -2.94 -6.10
N GLN A 200 19.07 -3.09 -7.33
CA GLN A 200 19.85 -2.83 -8.52
C GLN A 200 20.24 -1.33 -8.62
N ARG A 201 21.22 -1.02 -9.49
CA ARG A 201 21.59 0.37 -9.82
C ARG A 201 20.35 1.18 -10.19
N ALA A 202 20.21 2.37 -9.62
CA ALA A 202 19.04 3.24 -9.75
C ALA A 202 17.70 2.55 -9.42
N GLY A 203 17.76 1.33 -8.85
CA GLY A 203 16.59 0.57 -8.44
C GLY A 203 16.02 1.08 -7.12
N VAL A 204 14.75 0.79 -6.91
CA VAL A 204 14.05 1.10 -5.67
C VAL A 204 13.51 -0.20 -5.08
N PHE A 205 13.89 -0.48 -3.84
CA PHE A 205 13.18 -1.45 -3.01
C PHE A 205 12.05 -0.72 -2.29
N ARG A 206 10.89 -1.35 -2.19
CA ARG A 206 9.76 -0.86 -1.41
C ARG A 206 9.07 -1.99 -0.69
N ASP A 207 8.63 -1.70 0.51
CA ASP A 207 7.77 -2.59 1.27
C ASP A 207 6.63 -1.81 1.94
N GLN A 208 5.49 -2.47 2.09
CA GLN A 208 4.29 -1.93 2.71
C GLN A 208 3.86 -2.84 3.84
N ILE A 209 3.91 -2.31 5.04
CA ILE A 209 3.55 -3.06 6.23
C ILE A 209 2.28 -2.44 6.82
N ARG A 210 1.26 -3.26 7.05
CA ARG A 210 0.09 -2.81 7.80
C ARG A 210 0.47 -2.67 9.27
N LEU A 211 0.21 -1.51 9.84
CA LEU A 211 0.41 -1.28 11.26
C LEU A 211 -0.78 -1.86 12.04
N PRO A 212 -0.58 -2.92 12.85
CA PRO A 212 -1.66 -3.50 13.61
C PRO A 212 -2.03 -2.62 14.80
N ARG A 213 -3.27 -2.76 15.31
CA ARG A 213 -3.77 -1.94 16.43
C ARG A 213 -2.95 -2.11 17.70
N GLU A 214 -2.46 -3.32 17.94
CA GLU A 214 -1.62 -3.65 19.11
C GLU A 214 -0.28 -2.91 19.12
N ALA A 215 0.20 -2.44 17.97
CA ALA A 215 1.44 -1.68 17.88
C ALA A 215 1.33 -0.30 18.54
N ALA A 216 0.13 0.31 18.49
CA ALA A 216 -0.13 1.63 19.08
C ALA A 216 -1.61 1.68 19.56
N PRO A 217 -1.95 1.03 20.69
CA PRO A 217 -3.34 0.79 21.05
C PRO A 217 -4.07 1.99 21.67
N ARG A 218 -3.33 3.00 22.12
CA ARG A 218 -3.87 4.16 22.87
C ARG A 218 -3.58 5.47 22.16
N PRO A 219 -4.35 6.54 22.44
CA PRO A 219 -3.98 7.88 22.03
C PRO A 219 -2.58 8.27 22.52
N GLY A 220 -1.81 8.96 21.67
CA GLY A 220 -0.45 9.36 21.99
C GLY A 220 0.44 9.54 20.77
N HIS A 221 1.69 9.94 21.04
CA HIS A 221 2.74 10.10 20.04
C HIS A 221 3.66 8.89 20.03
N TYR A 222 3.93 8.40 18.83
CA TYR A 222 4.70 7.20 18.59
C TYR A 222 5.76 7.41 17.54
N VAL A 223 6.78 6.57 17.58
CA VAL A 223 7.86 6.51 16.60
C VAL A 223 7.89 5.12 16.00
N ALA A 224 7.68 5.01 14.69
CA ALA A 224 8.00 3.80 13.95
C ALA A 224 9.49 3.85 13.56
N SER A 225 10.23 2.79 13.86
CA SER A 225 11.60 2.58 13.39
C SER A 225 11.59 1.36 12.48
N VAL A 226 12.05 1.54 11.26
CA VAL A 226 11.99 0.52 10.22
C VAL A 226 13.32 0.43 9.50
N GLY A 227 13.76 -0.77 9.24
CA GLY A 227 14.98 -1.04 8.50
C GLY A 227 15.00 -2.43 7.87
N ILE A 228 16.10 -2.76 7.23
CA ILE A 228 16.34 -4.12 6.75
C ILE A 228 16.72 -4.99 7.95
N CYS A 229 16.05 -6.11 8.12
CA CYS A 229 16.27 -6.99 9.26
C CYS A 229 17.74 -7.36 9.42
N ALA A 230 18.27 -7.17 10.62
CA ALA A 230 19.68 -7.42 11.00
C ALA A 230 20.71 -6.53 10.26
N VAL A 231 20.27 -5.39 9.70
CA VAL A 231 21.16 -4.41 9.04
C VAL A 231 20.80 -3.01 9.51
N ASP A 232 21.33 -2.59 10.65
CA ASP A 232 20.99 -1.31 11.32
C ASP A 232 21.29 -0.06 10.48
N GLU A 233 22.17 -0.19 9.49
CA GLU A 233 22.59 0.92 8.61
C GLU A 233 21.45 1.51 7.79
N TYR A 234 20.35 0.78 7.60
CA TYR A 234 19.20 1.21 6.80
C TYR A 234 17.99 1.55 7.64
N ASP A 235 18.19 1.73 8.93
CA ASP A 235 17.13 2.12 9.87
C ASP A 235 16.75 3.58 9.68
N VAL A 236 15.45 3.83 9.60
CA VAL A 236 14.87 5.16 9.52
C VAL A 236 13.66 5.25 10.45
N LYS A 237 13.39 6.45 10.94
CA LYS A 237 12.31 6.71 11.90
C LYS A 237 11.30 7.69 11.33
N ALA A 238 10.02 7.44 11.62
CA ALA A 238 8.94 8.36 11.34
C ALA A 238 8.02 8.48 12.55
N GLU A 239 7.55 9.70 12.82
CA GLU A 239 6.62 9.97 13.91
C GLU A 239 5.17 9.89 13.41
N PHE A 240 4.29 9.42 14.30
CA PHE A 240 2.85 9.41 14.05
C PHE A 240 2.07 9.60 15.35
N GLU A 241 0.81 9.97 15.24
CA GLU A 241 -0.06 10.29 16.37
C GLU A 241 -1.36 9.50 16.30
N ILE A 242 -1.73 8.87 17.40
CA ILE A 242 -3.06 8.32 17.63
C ILE A 242 -3.88 9.33 18.43
N GLN A 243 -5.07 9.67 17.94
CA GLN A 243 -6.02 10.60 18.55
C GLN A 243 -7.12 9.88 19.33
#